data_b21cfdd37c9f304811ecd6aa5e641a05
#
_entry.id   b21cfdd37c9f304811ecd6aa5e641a05
#
_cell.length_a   1.000
_cell.length_b   1.000
_cell.length_c   1.000
_cell.angle_alpha   90.00
_cell.angle_beta   90.00
_cell.angle_gamma   90.00
#
_symmetry.space_group_name_H-M   'P 1'
#
loop_
_entity.id
_entity.type
_entity.pdbx_description
1 polymer ?
#
loop_
_entity_poly.entity_id
_entity_poly.type
_entity_poly.pdbx_seq_one_letter_code
_entity_poly.pdbx_strand_id
1 'polypeptide(L)'
;MIELHPEEKMPLYEQLYNALAQDIRSGTLQPGKALPGRRTMAAQLGISTNTVDTAYQMLAAEGLAVTRPRSGFFVQETGGMLHTRPQHSVVPAPKATPKNTVSNQDDILYDLSTGSVDTSLFPARSWGRIQKELLYQRPELLQRGEMQGDADLRCEIAHYLSDYRGVECTPEQIVVGAGIEYLLGCVAHLFGNCTAAIENPGYSRTRAVLGNSGLPCTLVDIDRDGLSVSALEASGASLCYLTPSHHFPTGVTMPATRRAQLLAWAAEKPGRYILEDDYDSEFRFDTRPLPCLQGMAGADGPGVYLTTFSKSLAPGIRIACMVLPQSLLRRYRRDFAAYANTVSRFEQQTLARFITEGYFTRHLARERTAYKARRDALVAALRTSFAPEELTLAGLHTGLHLLAQLKDPPPDAALRAAARQYGVRCSLLSDYDLTGTAHSAAGTLVLGYGSLPDADCAAAGERLKKLCTAAREASDTV
;
A
#
# COMPACT_ATOMS: atom_id res chain seq x y z
N MET A 1 34.04 41.68 -11.77
CA MET A 1 34.65 42.12 -10.49
C MET A 1 33.86 41.38 -9.41
N ILE A 2 34.52 40.71 -8.47
CA ILE A 2 33.83 39.96 -7.40
C ILE A 2 33.41 40.99 -6.34
N GLU A 3 32.12 41.11 -6.07
CA GLU A 3 31.56 41.93 -5.01
C GLU A 3 31.13 41.01 -3.87
N LEU A 4 31.52 41.35 -2.64
CA LEU A 4 31.16 40.59 -1.43
C LEU A 4 30.31 41.47 -0.52
N HIS A 5 29.30 40.92 0.08
CA HIS A 5 28.30 41.61 0.90
C HIS A 5 28.42 41.17 2.37
N PRO A 6 29.17 41.85 3.22
CA PRO A 6 29.37 41.50 4.63
C PRO A 6 28.08 41.47 5.46
N GLU A 7 27.04 42.20 5.02
CA GLU A 7 25.74 42.34 5.66
C GLU A 7 24.80 41.11 5.37
N GLU A 8 25.14 40.26 4.42
CA GLU A 8 24.35 39.04 4.12
C GLU A 8 24.61 37.95 5.13
N LYS A 9 23.59 37.04 5.29
CA LYS A 9 23.72 35.89 6.18
C LYS A 9 24.75 34.85 5.70
N MET A 10 25.13 34.91 4.42
CA MET A 10 26.10 34.01 3.82
C MET A 10 27.51 34.40 4.20
N PRO A 11 28.34 33.53 4.75
CA PRO A 11 29.73 33.82 5.11
C PRO A 11 30.57 34.28 3.91
N LEU A 12 31.51 35.25 4.13
CA LEU A 12 32.31 35.80 3.04
C LEU A 12 33.14 34.75 2.27
N TYR A 13 33.60 33.68 2.91
CA TYR A 13 34.33 32.63 2.21
C TYR A 13 33.42 31.87 1.23
N GLU A 14 32.15 31.71 1.59
CA GLU A 14 31.17 31.02 0.75
C GLU A 14 30.73 31.90 -0.43
N GLN A 15 30.58 33.21 -0.20
CA GLN A 15 30.34 34.17 -1.29
C GLN A 15 31.49 34.17 -2.30
N LEU A 16 32.74 34.22 -1.81
CA LEU A 16 33.92 34.18 -2.65
C LEU A 16 34.04 32.87 -3.43
N TYR A 17 33.80 31.76 -2.74
CA TYR A 17 33.77 30.44 -3.37
C TYR A 17 32.74 30.38 -4.50
N ASN A 18 31.50 30.82 -4.25
CA ASN A 18 30.43 30.81 -5.24
C ASN A 18 30.75 31.66 -6.47
N ALA A 19 31.31 32.87 -6.25
CA ALA A 19 31.72 33.74 -7.34
C ALA A 19 32.81 33.10 -8.22
N LEU A 20 33.88 32.59 -7.60
CA LEU A 20 34.96 31.92 -8.33
C LEU A 20 34.52 30.63 -9.03
N ALA A 21 33.69 29.84 -8.36
CA ALA A 21 33.13 28.62 -8.95
C ALA A 21 32.24 28.92 -10.18
N GLN A 22 31.49 30.03 -10.12
CA GLN A 22 30.73 30.52 -11.26
C GLN A 22 31.63 30.98 -12.41
N ASP A 23 32.70 31.75 -12.10
CA ASP A 23 33.66 32.21 -13.11
C ASP A 23 34.40 31.03 -13.79
N ILE A 24 34.75 29.99 -13.02
CA ILE A 24 35.34 28.76 -13.57
C ILE A 24 34.33 28.02 -14.45
N ARG A 25 33.10 27.82 -13.98
CA ARG A 25 32.07 27.13 -14.71
C ARG A 25 31.61 27.85 -15.98
N SER A 26 31.61 29.18 -15.96
CA SER A 26 31.28 30.00 -17.13
C SER A 26 32.45 30.12 -18.14
N GLY A 27 33.64 29.66 -17.77
CA GLY A 27 34.83 29.80 -18.61
C GLY A 27 35.48 31.21 -18.53
N THR A 28 35.00 32.11 -17.68
CA THR A 28 35.62 33.42 -17.43
C THR A 28 37.02 33.23 -16.85
N LEU A 29 37.17 32.28 -15.94
CA LEU A 29 38.46 31.78 -15.48
C LEU A 29 38.80 30.51 -16.27
N GLN A 30 39.77 30.63 -17.18
CA GLN A 30 40.16 29.54 -18.07
C GLN A 30 40.91 28.42 -17.33
N PRO A 31 40.76 27.17 -17.73
CA PRO A 31 41.54 26.02 -17.26
C PRO A 31 43.06 26.30 -17.34
N GLY A 32 43.80 25.85 -16.34
CA GLY A 32 45.24 26.01 -16.26
C GLY A 32 45.71 27.37 -15.78
N LYS A 33 44.85 28.38 -15.68
CA LYS A 33 45.23 29.69 -15.12
C LYS A 33 45.40 29.61 -13.60
N ALA A 34 46.42 30.36 -13.11
CA ALA A 34 46.60 30.53 -11.67
C ALA A 34 45.54 31.44 -11.08
N LEU A 35 44.99 31.08 -9.95
CA LEU A 35 44.18 31.97 -9.12
C LEU A 35 45.13 32.98 -8.46
N PRO A 36 44.67 34.22 -8.19
CA PRO A 36 45.47 35.20 -7.45
C PRO A 36 45.99 34.65 -6.14
N GLY A 37 47.20 35.05 -5.75
CA GLY A 37 47.78 34.62 -4.48
C GLY A 37 46.85 35.02 -3.31
N ARG A 38 46.75 34.19 -2.27
CA ARG A 38 45.83 34.38 -1.15
C ARG A 38 45.94 35.76 -0.53
N ARG A 39 47.16 36.28 -0.33
CA ARG A 39 47.39 37.64 0.20
C ARG A 39 46.92 38.72 -0.78
N THR A 40 47.16 38.53 -2.06
CA THR A 40 46.75 39.46 -3.11
C THR A 40 45.24 39.54 -3.21
N MET A 41 44.55 38.39 -3.24
CA MET A 41 43.09 38.33 -3.28
C MET A 41 42.48 38.95 -2.01
N ALA A 42 43.03 38.63 -0.85
CA ALA A 42 42.58 39.18 0.43
C ALA A 42 42.70 40.72 0.46
N ALA A 43 43.81 41.26 -0.05
CA ALA A 43 44.02 42.73 -0.15
C ALA A 43 43.07 43.37 -1.17
N GLN A 44 42.80 42.71 -2.31
CA GLN A 44 41.90 43.23 -3.34
C GLN A 44 40.45 43.30 -2.88
N LEU A 45 40.02 42.35 -2.04
CA LEU A 45 38.62 42.22 -1.60
C LEU A 45 38.40 42.79 -0.18
N GLY A 46 39.45 43.24 0.52
CA GLY A 46 39.36 43.77 1.89
C GLY A 46 38.96 42.71 2.93
N ILE A 47 39.32 41.43 2.74
CA ILE A 47 38.95 40.30 3.61
C ILE A 47 40.19 39.63 4.20
N SER A 48 39.99 38.72 5.16
CA SER A 48 41.09 37.96 5.75
C SER A 48 41.69 36.93 4.78
N THR A 49 43.01 36.68 4.91
CA THR A 49 43.67 35.60 4.16
C THR A 49 43.10 34.21 4.44
N ASN A 50 42.59 34.01 5.68
CA ASN A 50 41.93 32.76 6.04
C ASN A 50 40.60 32.56 5.28
N THR A 51 39.82 33.63 5.10
CA THR A 51 38.59 33.62 4.30
C THR A 51 38.87 33.16 2.85
N VAL A 52 39.91 33.70 2.24
CA VAL A 52 40.36 33.33 0.88
C VAL A 52 40.86 31.90 0.86
N ASP A 53 41.66 31.48 1.85
CA ASP A 53 42.18 30.10 1.91
C ASP A 53 41.05 29.08 2.01
N THR A 54 40.05 29.34 2.86
CA THR A 54 38.85 28.49 2.97
C THR A 54 38.13 28.37 1.64
N ALA A 55 37.87 29.46 0.95
CA ALA A 55 37.22 29.45 -0.37
C ALA A 55 38.01 28.62 -1.41
N TYR A 56 39.36 28.81 -1.42
CA TYR A 56 40.24 28.08 -2.33
C TYR A 56 40.34 26.59 -2.02
N GLN A 57 40.31 26.20 -0.75
CA GLN A 57 40.24 24.79 -0.33
C GLN A 57 38.91 24.14 -0.76
N MET A 58 37.82 24.87 -0.68
CA MET A 58 36.52 24.37 -1.20
C MET A 58 36.58 24.13 -2.71
N LEU A 59 37.14 25.07 -3.48
CA LEU A 59 37.35 24.90 -4.92
C LEU A 59 38.25 23.67 -5.21
N ALA A 60 39.26 23.43 -4.41
CA ALA A 60 40.15 22.28 -4.56
C ALA A 60 39.45 20.96 -4.17
N ALA A 61 38.64 20.98 -3.10
CA ALA A 61 37.85 19.82 -2.67
C ALA A 61 36.82 19.38 -3.71
N GLU A 62 36.24 20.33 -4.45
CA GLU A 62 35.32 20.05 -5.57
C GLU A 62 36.02 19.76 -6.91
N GLY A 63 37.35 19.80 -6.93
CA GLY A 63 38.09 19.57 -8.18
C GLY A 63 38.00 20.72 -9.20
N LEU A 64 37.55 21.90 -8.80
CA LEU A 64 37.53 23.12 -9.64
C LEU A 64 38.88 23.77 -9.70
N ALA A 65 39.71 23.61 -8.68
CA ALA A 65 41.08 24.05 -8.64
C ALA A 65 42.04 22.97 -8.16
N VAL A 66 43.30 23.07 -8.50
CA VAL A 66 44.34 22.16 -8.02
C VAL A 66 45.48 22.95 -7.38
N THR A 67 45.94 22.47 -6.24
CA THR A 67 47.11 23.07 -5.56
C THR A 67 48.42 22.58 -6.18
N ARG A 68 49.31 23.49 -6.59
CA ARG A 68 50.68 23.14 -7.02
C ARG A 68 51.69 23.62 -5.95
N PRO A 69 52.57 22.75 -5.48
CA PRO A 69 53.58 23.10 -4.46
C PRO A 69 54.36 24.34 -4.85
N ARG A 70 54.44 25.28 -3.94
CA ARG A 70 55.16 26.58 -4.11
C ARG A 70 54.60 27.51 -5.19
N SER A 71 53.56 27.12 -5.95
CA SER A 71 52.99 27.89 -7.07
C SER A 71 51.55 28.37 -6.86
N GLY A 72 50.86 27.85 -5.85
CA GLY A 72 49.48 28.26 -5.50
C GLY A 72 48.37 27.40 -6.09
N PHE A 73 47.20 27.99 -6.28
CA PHE A 73 46.02 27.32 -6.82
C PHE A 73 45.85 27.62 -8.30
N PHE A 74 45.50 26.62 -9.07
CA PHE A 74 45.26 26.69 -10.51
C PHE A 74 43.91 26.16 -10.85
N VAL A 75 43.21 26.77 -11.79
CA VAL A 75 41.94 26.26 -12.32
C VAL A 75 42.15 24.90 -12.95
N GLN A 76 41.37 23.90 -12.53
CA GLN A 76 41.47 22.52 -13.04
C GLN A 76 40.91 22.45 -14.46
N GLU A 77 41.57 21.65 -15.30
CA GLU A 77 41.05 21.31 -16.62
C GLU A 77 39.94 20.26 -16.48
N THR A 78 38.70 20.69 -16.61
CA THR A 78 37.51 19.84 -16.39
C THR A 78 36.96 19.22 -17.69
N GLY A 79 37.80 19.21 -18.76
CA GLY A 79 37.48 18.50 -20.00
C GLY A 79 36.15 18.83 -20.67
N GLY A 80 35.66 20.06 -20.54
CA GLY A 80 34.41 20.51 -21.16
C GLY A 80 33.13 20.00 -20.50
N MET A 81 33.21 19.12 -19.50
CA MET A 81 32.04 18.56 -18.80
C MET A 81 31.28 19.58 -17.90
N LEU A 82 31.93 20.71 -17.57
CA LEU A 82 31.30 21.77 -16.73
C LEU A 82 30.66 22.90 -17.54
N HIS A 83 30.77 22.89 -18.87
CA HIS A 83 30.14 23.87 -19.74
C HIS A 83 28.66 23.59 -20.07
N THR A 84 28.13 22.47 -19.60
CA THR A 84 26.68 22.32 -19.53
C THR A 84 26.18 23.06 -18.31
N ARG A 85 26.04 24.40 -18.41
CA ARG A 85 24.87 24.99 -17.76
C ARG A 85 23.73 24.03 -18.12
N PRO A 86 22.99 23.47 -17.19
CA PRO A 86 21.62 23.21 -17.50
C PRO A 86 21.11 24.61 -17.84
N GLN A 87 21.01 24.94 -19.15
CA GLN A 87 19.90 25.79 -19.50
C GLN A 87 18.75 25.15 -18.70
N HIS A 88 18.22 25.88 -17.72
CA HIS A 88 16.83 25.70 -17.39
C HIS A 88 16.09 26.01 -18.71
N SER A 89 16.18 25.10 -19.68
CA SER A 89 15.01 24.80 -20.43
C SER A 89 14.02 24.48 -19.33
N VAL A 90 13.20 25.44 -19.00
CA VAL A 90 11.89 25.16 -18.44
C VAL A 90 11.42 24.04 -19.37
N VAL A 91 11.61 22.78 -18.93
CA VAL A 91 10.94 21.64 -19.53
C VAL A 91 9.51 22.13 -19.46
N PRO A 92 8.86 22.49 -20.61
CA PRO A 92 7.50 22.96 -20.53
C PRO A 92 6.82 21.89 -19.72
N ALA A 93 6.24 22.27 -18.59
CA ALA A 93 5.61 21.32 -17.68
C ALA A 93 4.86 20.37 -18.59
N PRO A 94 5.14 19.05 -18.58
CA PRO A 94 4.60 18.14 -19.58
C PRO A 94 3.15 18.55 -19.68
N LYS A 95 2.72 18.99 -20.89
CA LYS A 95 1.32 19.41 -21.13
C LYS A 95 0.56 18.33 -20.44
N ALA A 96 -0.13 18.69 -19.36
CA ALA A 96 -0.73 17.74 -18.45
C ALA A 96 -1.35 16.67 -19.34
N THR A 97 -0.71 15.50 -19.43
CA THR A 97 -1.37 14.31 -19.94
C THR A 97 -2.70 14.37 -19.27
N PRO A 98 -3.83 14.33 -19.99
CA PRO A 98 -5.11 14.45 -19.34
C PRO A 98 -4.99 13.58 -18.09
N LYS A 99 -5.00 14.23 -16.91
CA LYS A 99 -5.02 13.51 -15.64
C LYS A 99 -6.08 12.46 -15.90
N ASN A 100 -5.69 11.18 -15.87
CA ASN A 100 -6.70 10.15 -15.68
C ASN A 100 -7.61 10.78 -14.66
N THR A 101 -8.81 11.14 -15.08
CA THR A 101 -9.74 11.94 -14.31
C THR A 101 -9.97 11.21 -13.01
N VAL A 102 -9.09 11.48 -12.05
CA VAL A 102 -9.46 11.37 -10.64
C VAL A 102 -10.59 12.37 -10.58
N SER A 103 -11.82 11.86 -10.60
CA SER A 103 -13.03 12.66 -10.36
C SER A 103 -12.66 13.58 -9.22
N ASN A 104 -12.84 14.90 -9.41
CA ASN A 104 -12.54 15.90 -8.40
C ASN A 104 -13.06 15.34 -7.07
N GLN A 105 -12.18 15.24 -6.07
CA GLN A 105 -12.57 14.76 -4.74
C GLN A 105 -13.69 15.62 -4.16
N ASP A 106 -13.81 16.84 -4.66
CA ASP A 106 -14.78 17.86 -4.24
C ASP A 106 -16.25 17.57 -4.68
N ASP A 107 -16.46 16.67 -5.66
CA ASP A 107 -17.79 16.33 -6.17
C ASP A 107 -18.41 15.07 -5.52
N ILE A 108 -17.66 14.37 -4.65
CA ILE A 108 -18.13 13.13 -4.02
C ILE A 108 -18.86 13.46 -2.71
N LEU A 109 -20.15 13.21 -2.69
CA LEU A 109 -21.01 13.38 -1.51
C LEU A 109 -20.95 12.16 -0.58
N TYR A 110 -20.96 10.95 -1.15
CA TYR A 110 -20.93 9.69 -0.40
C TYR A 110 -19.87 8.74 -0.97
N ASP A 111 -18.87 8.40 -0.15
CA ASP A 111 -17.84 7.42 -0.53
C ASP A 111 -18.20 6.04 0.02
N LEU A 112 -18.70 5.18 -0.87
CA LEU A 112 -19.03 3.78 -0.62
C LEU A 112 -17.99 2.84 -1.24
N SER A 113 -16.74 3.29 -1.37
CA SER A 113 -15.65 2.44 -1.87
C SER A 113 -15.22 1.41 -0.82
N THR A 114 -14.83 0.22 -1.27
CA THR A 114 -14.42 -0.90 -0.39
C THR A 114 -13.03 -0.69 0.23
N GLY A 115 -12.25 0.26 -0.31
CA GLY A 115 -10.88 0.54 0.15
C GLY A 115 -10.80 1.35 1.42
N SER A 116 -11.83 2.15 1.71
CA SER A 116 -11.84 3.16 2.77
C SER A 116 -12.16 2.58 4.14
N VAL A 117 -11.60 3.21 5.19
CA VAL A 117 -11.91 2.96 6.60
C VAL A 117 -12.11 4.29 7.31
N ASP A 118 -12.76 4.27 8.46
CA ASP A 118 -12.95 5.46 9.27
C ASP A 118 -11.67 5.83 10.04
N THR A 119 -10.90 6.75 9.51
CA THR A 119 -9.67 7.21 10.15
C THR A 119 -9.89 8.00 11.43
N SER A 120 -11.11 8.45 11.72
CA SER A 120 -11.44 9.11 13.00
C SER A 120 -11.41 8.14 14.19
N LEU A 121 -11.59 6.84 13.93
CA LEU A 121 -11.46 5.78 14.92
C LEU A 121 -10.02 5.48 15.28
N PHE A 122 -9.05 5.94 14.49
CA PHE A 122 -7.64 5.67 14.72
C PHE A 122 -7.19 6.15 16.11
N PRO A 123 -6.49 5.32 16.90
CA PRO A 123 -6.15 5.60 18.28
C PRO A 123 -4.95 6.55 18.43
N ALA A 124 -5.00 7.73 17.79
CA ALA A 124 -3.90 8.67 17.62
C ALA A 124 -3.18 9.04 18.94
N ARG A 125 -3.93 9.17 20.03
CA ARG A 125 -3.33 9.52 21.35
C ARG A 125 -2.42 8.43 21.89
N SER A 126 -2.89 7.17 21.88
CA SER A 126 -2.10 6.03 22.38
C SER A 126 -0.92 5.76 21.46
N TRP A 127 -1.16 5.78 20.15
CA TRP A 127 -0.15 5.57 19.12
C TRP A 127 0.96 6.62 19.22
N GLY A 128 0.62 7.90 19.20
CA GLY A 128 1.58 9.00 19.29
C GLY A 128 2.34 9.04 20.61
N ARG A 129 1.71 8.65 21.76
CA ARG A 129 2.41 8.51 23.03
C ARG A 129 3.48 7.43 22.95
N ILE A 130 3.14 6.25 22.44
CA ILE A 130 4.09 5.14 22.28
C ILE A 130 5.24 5.53 21.36
N GLN A 131 4.95 6.14 20.20
CA GLN A 131 5.98 6.61 19.28
C GLN A 131 6.94 7.61 19.92
N LYS A 132 6.39 8.59 20.65
CA LYS A 132 7.21 9.57 21.37
C LYS A 132 8.13 8.90 22.39
N GLU A 133 7.61 7.98 23.21
CA GLU A 133 8.39 7.25 24.19
C GLU A 133 9.52 6.44 23.53
N LEU A 134 9.21 5.70 22.47
CA LEU A 134 10.19 4.91 21.71
C LEU A 134 11.31 5.78 21.14
N LEU A 135 10.97 6.93 20.56
CA LEU A 135 11.95 7.84 19.95
C LEU A 135 13.01 8.33 20.97
N TYR A 136 12.58 8.59 22.20
CA TYR A 136 13.48 9.10 23.25
C TYR A 136 14.18 7.99 24.04
N GLN A 137 13.56 6.82 24.20
CA GLN A 137 14.04 5.75 25.06
C GLN A 137 14.79 4.64 24.31
N ARG A 138 14.59 4.50 23.01
CA ARG A 138 15.10 3.40 22.20
C ARG A 138 15.89 3.90 20.97
N PRO A 139 17.02 4.62 21.18
CA PRO A 139 17.83 5.17 20.06
C PRO A 139 18.38 4.09 19.12
N GLU A 140 18.51 2.85 19.59
CA GLU A 140 18.92 1.69 18.77
C GLU A 140 17.93 1.37 17.63
N LEU A 141 16.70 1.87 17.71
CA LEU A 141 15.72 1.72 16.62
C LEU A 141 16.09 2.52 15.36
N LEU A 142 17.04 3.45 15.46
CA LEU A 142 17.63 4.15 14.31
C LEU A 142 18.59 3.26 13.51
N GLN A 143 19.02 2.14 14.07
CA GLN A 143 19.88 1.18 13.37
C GLN A 143 19.03 0.24 12.50
N ARG A 144 19.70 -0.41 11.54
CA ARG A 144 19.07 -1.44 10.69
C ARG A 144 18.56 -2.59 11.56
N GLY A 145 17.29 -2.97 11.34
CA GLY A 145 16.65 -4.11 12.01
C GLY A 145 16.82 -5.43 11.26
N GLU A 146 16.11 -6.45 11.74
CA GLU A 146 16.06 -7.77 11.14
C GLU A 146 15.29 -7.74 9.80
N MET A 147 15.73 -8.52 8.83
CA MET A 147 15.12 -8.65 7.50
C MET A 147 13.64 -9.07 7.57
N GLN A 148 13.29 -10.00 8.46
CA GLN A 148 11.92 -10.49 8.64
C GLN A 148 11.02 -9.52 9.43
N GLY A 149 11.59 -8.46 10.00
CA GLY A 149 10.95 -7.58 10.97
C GLY A 149 11.38 -7.88 12.40
N ASP A 150 11.24 -6.90 13.27
CA ASP A 150 11.71 -6.96 14.67
C ASP A 150 11.04 -8.13 15.42
N ALA A 151 11.82 -8.86 16.21
CA ALA A 151 11.39 -10.06 16.92
C ALA A 151 10.19 -9.79 17.86
N ASP A 152 10.19 -8.64 18.57
CA ASP A 152 9.10 -8.26 19.45
C ASP A 152 7.76 -8.20 18.70
N LEU A 153 7.73 -7.56 17.51
CA LEU A 153 6.52 -7.49 16.72
C LEU A 153 6.08 -8.87 16.21
N ARG A 154 7.04 -9.69 15.77
CA ARG A 154 6.73 -11.05 15.28
C ARG A 154 6.14 -11.93 16.39
N CYS A 155 6.63 -11.80 17.62
CA CYS A 155 6.06 -12.49 18.78
C CYS A 155 4.61 -12.05 19.04
N GLU A 156 4.36 -10.75 19.07
CA GLU A 156 3.00 -10.23 19.31
C GLU A 156 2.03 -10.60 18.18
N ILE A 157 2.48 -10.58 16.92
CA ILE A 157 1.67 -11.04 15.79
C ILE A 157 1.37 -12.55 15.93
N ALA A 158 2.34 -13.39 16.31
CA ALA A 158 2.11 -14.83 16.49
C ALA A 158 1.02 -15.10 17.54
N HIS A 159 1.09 -14.45 18.69
CA HIS A 159 0.07 -14.54 19.73
C HIS A 159 -1.30 -14.08 19.24
N TYR A 160 -1.35 -12.90 18.61
CA TYR A 160 -2.59 -12.35 18.05
C TYR A 160 -3.24 -13.29 17.03
N LEU A 161 -2.48 -13.81 16.08
CA LEU A 161 -2.98 -14.70 15.03
C LEU A 161 -3.45 -16.04 15.60
N SER A 162 -2.75 -16.59 16.59
CA SER A 162 -3.16 -17.81 17.29
C SER A 162 -4.51 -17.61 17.98
N ASP A 163 -4.64 -16.55 18.78
CA ASP A 163 -5.82 -16.29 19.61
C ASP A 163 -7.08 -15.95 18.78
N TYR A 164 -6.90 -15.18 17.70
CA TYR A 164 -8.04 -14.65 16.95
C TYR A 164 -8.36 -15.42 15.67
N ARG A 165 -7.37 -16.11 15.09
CA ARG A 165 -7.52 -16.77 13.79
C ARG A 165 -7.24 -18.26 13.82
N GLY A 166 -6.68 -18.76 14.91
CA GLY A 166 -6.23 -20.15 15.00
C GLY A 166 -5.10 -20.46 14.03
N VAL A 167 -4.28 -19.46 13.69
CA VAL A 167 -3.06 -19.67 12.89
C VAL A 167 -2.03 -20.37 13.75
N GLU A 168 -1.51 -21.48 13.24
CA GLU A 168 -0.43 -22.22 13.91
C GLU A 168 0.92 -21.79 13.35
N CYS A 169 1.65 -20.97 14.11
CA CYS A 169 2.98 -20.53 13.69
C CYS A 169 3.87 -20.15 14.88
N THR A 170 5.17 -20.14 14.63
CA THR A 170 6.14 -19.53 15.52
C THR A 170 6.52 -18.12 15.03
N PRO A 171 7.06 -17.23 15.90
CA PRO A 171 7.53 -15.91 15.48
C PRO A 171 8.56 -15.95 14.34
N GLU A 172 9.35 -17.04 14.24
CA GLU A 172 10.33 -17.23 13.18
C GLU A 172 9.73 -17.44 11.79
N GLN A 173 8.46 -17.88 11.73
CA GLN A 173 7.73 -18.09 10.47
C GLN A 173 7.09 -16.81 9.94
N ILE A 174 7.09 -15.75 10.74
CA ILE A 174 6.46 -14.48 10.39
C ILE A 174 7.45 -13.58 9.65
N VAL A 175 6.97 -12.98 8.56
CA VAL A 175 7.66 -11.94 7.80
C VAL A 175 6.78 -10.69 7.78
N VAL A 176 7.30 -9.59 8.28
CA VAL A 176 6.66 -8.26 8.28
C VAL A 176 7.07 -7.50 7.03
N GLY A 177 6.13 -6.83 6.38
CA GLY A 177 6.39 -6.04 5.17
C GLY A 177 5.50 -4.81 5.02
N ALA A 178 5.93 -3.86 4.19
CA ALA A 178 5.24 -2.59 3.95
C ALA A 178 4.00 -2.76 3.06
N GLY A 179 3.00 -3.47 3.57
CA GLY A 179 1.75 -3.77 2.89
C GLY A 179 1.78 -5.06 2.09
N ILE A 180 0.58 -5.46 1.68
CA ILE A 180 0.36 -6.76 1.03
C ILE A 180 1.06 -6.86 -0.33
N GLU A 181 1.17 -5.74 -1.06
CA GLU A 181 1.80 -5.71 -2.38
C GLU A 181 3.29 -6.10 -2.32
N TYR A 182 4.01 -5.64 -1.29
CA TYR A 182 5.40 -6.05 -1.08
C TYR A 182 5.51 -7.55 -0.79
N LEU A 183 4.64 -8.06 0.07
CA LEU A 183 4.64 -9.49 0.43
C LEU A 183 4.26 -10.37 -0.75
N LEU A 184 3.32 -9.95 -1.60
CA LEU A 184 2.99 -10.62 -2.86
C LEU A 184 4.19 -10.65 -3.84
N GLY A 185 4.98 -9.58 -3.88
CA GLY A 185 6.24 -9.55 -4.63
C GLY A 185 7.25 -10.59 -4.11
N CYS A 186 7.37 -10.73 -2.78
CA CYS A 186 8.21 -11.78 -2.17
C CYS A 186 7.67 -13.17 -2.51
N VAL A 187 6.36 -13.39 -2.47
CA VAL A 187 5.73 -14.64 -2.88
C VAL A 187 6.02 -14.95 -4.35
N ALA A 188 5.86 -13.96 -5.24
CA ALA A 188 6.17 -14.15 -6.65
C ALA A 188 7.61 -14.60 -6.88
N HIS A 189 8.57 -14.02 -6.15
CA HIS A 189 9.98 -14.46 -6.18
C HIS A 189 10.13 -15.90 -5.68
N LEU A 190 9.49 -16.24 -4.56
CA LEU A 190 9.56 -17.59 -3.98
C LEU A 190 8.95 -18.68 -4.90
N PHE A 191 7.99 -18.34 -5.73
CA PHE A 191 7.32 -19.30 -6.60
C PHE A 191 7.74 -19.23 -8.07
N GLY A 192 8.46 -18.24 -8.48
CA GLY A 192 9.13 -17.89 -9.77
C GLY A 192 8.73 -18.63 -11.07
N ASN A 193 8.63 -19.97 -11.04
CA ASN A 193 8.41 -20.78 -12.22
C ASN A 193 7.07 -21.53 -12.23
N CYS A 194 6.09 -21.09 -11.43
CA CYS A 194 4.76 -21.67 -11.41
C CYS A 194 3.70 -20.71 -11.93
N THR A 195 2.49 -21.22 -12.13
CA THR A 195 1.31 -20.40 -12.40
C THR A 195 0.48 -20.26 -11.14
N ALA A 196 0.03 -19.05 -10.82
CA ALA A 196 -0.88 -18.78 -9.72
C ALA A 196 -2.34 -18.75 -10.22
N ALA A 197 -3.21 -19.56 -9.63
CA ALA A 197 -4.65 -19.45 -9.78
C ALA A 197 -5.16 -18.31 -8.90
N ILE A 198 -5.99 -17.42 -9.45
CA ILE A 198 -6.66 -16.35 -8.72
C ILE A 198 -8.16 -16.41 -8.95
N GLU A 199 -8.93 -16.05 -7.92
CA GLU A 199 -10.40 -16.02 -7.94
C GLU A 199 -10.93 -15.04 -9.00
N ASN A 200 -12.00 -15.41 -9.70
CA ASN A 200 -12.73 -14.55 -10.62
C ASN A 200 -14.26 -14.63 -10.33
N PRO A 201 -14.96 -13.50 -10.05
CA PRO A 201 -14.42 -12.16 -9.88
C PRO A 201 -13.42 -12.09 -8.72
N GLY A 202 -12.49 -11.13 -8.74
CA GLY A 202 -11.43 -11.07 -7.74
C GLY A 202 -10.72 -9.72 -7.69
N TYR A 203 -9.73 -9.62 -6.81
CA TYR A 203 -8.98 -8.39 -6.59
C TYR A 203 -7.93 -8.17 -7.69
N SER A 204 -8.22 -7.25 -8.59
CA SER A 204 -7.39 -6.98 -9.79
C SER A 204 -5.92 -6.61 -9.47
N ARG A 205 -5.67 -5.97 -8.31
CA ARG A 205 -4.31 -5.63 -7.89
C ARG A 205 -3.45 -6.84 -7.62
N THR A 206 -4.01 -7.93 -7.08
CA THR A 206 -3.25 -9.19 -6.87
C THR A 206 -2.71 -9.69 -8.19
N ARG A 207 -3.57 -9.76 -9.23
CA ARG A 207 -3.15 -10.16 -10.58
C ARG A 207 -2.04 -9.25 -11.12
N ALA A 208 -2.21 -7.93 -10.96
CA ALA A 208 -1.23 -6.95 -11.44
C ALA A 208 0.11 -7.08 -10.71
N VAL A 209 0.09 -7.20 -9.37
CA VAL A 209 1.33 -7.30 -8.57
C VAL A 209 2.07 -8.59 -8.86
N LEU A 210 1.39 -9.74 -8.87
CA LEU A 210 2.01 -11.03 -9.18
C LEU A 210 2.56 -11.05 -10.61
N GLY A 211 1.76 -10.58 -11.59
CA GLY A 211 2.19 -10.50 -12.99
C GLY A 211 3.38 -9.57 -13.22
N ASN A 212 3.36 -8.37 -12.62
CA ASN A 212 4.49 -7.42 -12.69
C ASN A 212 5.75 -7.96 -11.99
N SER A 213 5.57 -8.87 -11.04
CA SER A 213 6.68 -9.57 -10.36
C SER A 213 7.13 -10.84 -11.08
N GLY A 214 6.61 -11.10 -12.28
CA GLY A 214 7.03 -12.23 -13.14
C GLY A 214 6.31 -13.55 -12.85
N LEU A 215 5.27 -13.57 -12.00
CA LEU A 215 4.50 -14.77 -11.72
C LEU A 215 3.23 -14.79 -12.58
N PRO A 216 3.10 -15.69 -13.58
CA PRO A 216 1.92 -15.78 -14.42
C PRO A 216 0.70 -16.18 -13.60
N CYS A 217 -0.45 -15.58 -13.95
CA CYS A 217 -1.71 -15.83 -13.28
C CYS A 217 -2.75 -16.43 -14.23
N THR A 218 -3.50 -17.42 -13.77
CA THR A 218 -4.70 -17.95 -14.41
C THR A 218 -5.94 -17.65 -13.58
N LEU A 219 -7.05 -17.39 -14.23
CA LEU A 219 -8.32 -17.09 -13.56
C LEU A 219 -9.08 -18.37 -13.29
N VAL A 220 -9.63 -18.49 -12.09
CA VAL A 220 -10.46 -19.63 -11.68
C VAL A 220 -11.77 -19.07 -11.12
N ASP A 221 -12.88 -19.47 -11.73
CA ASP A 221 -14.19 -18.99 -11.35
C ASP A 221 -14.58 -19.51 -9.96
N ILE A 222 -15.33 -18.68 -9.25
CA ILE A 222 -15.96 -19.04 -7.99
C ILE A 222 -17.37 -19.55 -8.22
N ASP A 223 -17.83 -20.35 -7.28
CA ASP A 223 -19.24 -20.72 -7.13
C ASP A 223 -19.82 -20.17 -5.81
N ARG A 224 -20.99 -20.64 -5.40
CA ARG A 224 -21.64 -20.21 -4.15
C ARG A 224 -20.82 -20.47 -2.89
N ASP A 225 -19.85 -21.38 -2.93
CA ASP A 225 -18.99 -21.82 -1.82
C ASP A 225 -17.55 -21.27 -1.93
N GLY A 226 -17.27 -20.39 -2.91
CA GLY A 226 -15.96 -19.82 -3.20
C GLY A 226 -15.28 -20.49 -4.39
N LEU A 227 -13.93 -20.48 -4.42
CA LEU A 227 -13.16 -21.00 -5.55
C LEU A 227 -13.48 -22.47 -5.86
N SER A 228 -13.76 -22.76 -7.14
CA SER A 228 -14.09 -24.11 -7.63
C SER A 228 -12.84 -24.99 -7.69
N VAL A 229 -12.83 -26.09 -6.91
CA VAL A 229 -11.68 -27.01 -6.84
C VAL A 229 -11.46 -27.74 -8.16
N SER A 230 -12.53 -28.12 -8.86
CA SER A 230 -12.44 -28.78 -10.18
C SER A 230 -11.85 -27.84 -11.24
N ALA A 231 -12.23 -26.54 -11.22
CA ALA A 231 -11.66 -25.56 -12.11
C ALA A 231 -10.19 -25.25 -11.75
N LEU A 232 -9.86 -25.25 -10.43
CA LEU A 232 -8.48 -25.11 -9.97
C LEU A 232 -7.61 -26.28 -10.46
N GLU A 233 -8.06 -27.50 -10.36
CA GLU A 233 -7.31 -28.66 -10.86
C GLU A 233 -7.12 -28.59 -12.39
N ALA A 234 -8.16 -28.22 -13.12
CA ALA A 234 -8.12 -28.08 -14.57
C ALA A 234 -7.17 -26.94 -15.03
N SER A 235 -6.93 -25.94 -14.18
CA SER A 235 -6.05 -24.81 -14.48
C SER A 235 -4.56 -25.19 -14.55
N GLY A 236 -4.18 -26.32 -13.95
CA GLY A 236 -2.78 -26.74 -13.84
C GLY A 236 -1.91 -25.87 -12.92
N ALA A 237 -2.50 -24.94 -12.19
CA ALA A 237 -1.77 -24.06 -11.27
C ALA A 237 -1.17 -24.84 -10.09
N SER A 238 -0.03 -24.33 -9.58
CA SER A 238 0.62 -24.86 -8.37
C SER A 238 0.46 -23.95 -7.16
N LEU A 239 0.12 -22.69 -7.37
CA LEU A 239 -0.22 -21.75 -6.33
C LEU A 239 -1.67 -21.31 -6.50
N CYS A 240 -2.43 -21.26 -5.40
CA CYS A 240 -3.80 -20.77 -5.38
C CYS A 240 -3.90 -19.58 -4.42
N TYR A 241 -4.21 -18.40 -4.94
CA TYR A 241 -4.51 -17.20 -4.12
C TYR A 241 -6.00 -17.06 -3.94
N LEU A 242 -6.45 -16.92 -2.69
CA LEU A 242 -7.86 -16.79 -2.35
C LEU A 242 -8.11 -16.02 -1.04
N THR A 243 -9.35 -15.54 -0.88
CA THR A 243 -9.83 -14.76 0.27
C THR A 243 -10.96 -15.51 1.01
N PRO A 244 -10.68 -16.63 1.70
CA PRO A 244 -11.71 -17.59 2.12
C PRO A 244 -12.56 -17.15 3.30
N SER A 245 -12.06 -16.20 4.09
CA SER A 245 -12.78 -15.67 5.27
C SER A 245 -13.89 -14.71 4.89
N HIS A 246 -13.65 -13.95 3.83
CA HIS A 246 -14.56 -12.96 3.26
C HIS A 246 -14.15 -12.73 1.81
N HIS A 247 -14.71 -13.49 0.89
CA HIS A 247 -14.34 -13.42 -0.51
C HIS A 247 -14.52 -12.01 -1.08
N PHE A 248 -13.46 -11.46 -1.63
CA PHE A 248 -13.53 -10.17 -2.30
C PHE A 248 -13.78 -10.36 -3.81
N PRO A 249 -14.84 -9.76 -4.39
CA PRO A 249 -15.75 -8.77 -3.78
C PRO A 249 -17.11 -9.34 -3.35
N THR A 250 -17.38 -10.65 -3.46
CA THR A 250 -18.73 -11.20 -3.31
C THR A 250 -19.22 -11.34 -1.88
N GLY A 251 -18.34 -11.23 -0.89
CA GLY A 251 -18.70 -11.39 0.52
C GLY A 251 -18.97 -12.84 0.94
N VAL A 252 -18.72 -13.82 0.08
CA VAL A 252 -18.90 -15.25 0.39
C VAL A 252 -17.87 -15.66 1.44
N THR A 253 -18.33 -16.36 2.49
CA THR A 253 -17.45 -17.04 3.43
C THR A 253 -17.33 -18.50 3.02
N MET A 254 -16.13 -18.94 2.68
CA MET A 254 -15.84 -20.30 2.24
C MET A 254 -16.14 -21.31 3.36
N PRO A 255 -17.03 -22.30 3.15
CA PRO A 255 -17.38 -23.29 4.16
C PRO A 255 -16.21 -24.25 4.45
N ALA A 256 -16.23 -24.87 5.64
CA ALA A 256 -15.17 -25.78 6.09
C ALA A 256 -14.94 -26.97 5.12
N THR A 257 -16.00 -27.45 4.48
CA THR A 257 -15.91 -28.54 3.48
C THR A 257 -15.07 -28.12 2.27
N ARG A 258 -15.27 -26.91 1.73
CA ARG A 258 -14.49 -26.39 0.61
C ARG A 258 -13.03 -26.14 1.03
N ARG A 259 -12.79 -25.65 2.25
CA ARG A 259 -11.43 -25.51 2.81
C ARG A 259 -10.71 -26.84 2.87
N ALA A 260 -11.38 -27.90 3.35
CA ALA A 260 -10.81 -29.25 3.38
C ALA A 260 -10.49 -29.79 1.98
N GLN A 261 -11.36 -29.55 0.98
CA GLN A 261 -11.10 -29.91 -0.41
C GLN A 261 -9.88 -29.21 -1.00
N LEU A 262 -9.69 -27.92 -0.71
CA LEU A 262 -8.51 -27.16 -1.16
C LEU A 262 -7.22 -27.67 -0.51
N LEU A 263 -7.27 -28.01 0.78
CA LEU A 263 -6.12 -28.61 1.47
C LEU A 263 -5.78 -29.99 0.91
N ALA A 264 -6.79 -30.81 0.58
CA ALA A 264 -6.58 -32.07 -0.09
C ALA A 264 -5.92 -31.88 -1.47
N TRP A 265 -6.42 -30.93 -2.29
CA TRP A 265 -5.79 -30.55 -3.55
C TRP A 265 -4.31 -30.17 -3.39
N ALA A 266 -3.98 -29.37 -2.38
CA ALA A 266 -2.60 -28.97 -2.14
C ALA A 266 -1.72 -30.15 -1.68
N ALA A 267 -2.28 -31.08 -0.90
CA ALA A 267 -1.56 -32.25 -0.40
C ALA A 267 -1.30 -33.31 -1.46
N GLU A 268 -2.11 -33.36 -2.54
CA GLU A 268 -1.97 -34.40 -3.60
C GLU A 268 -0.63 -34.31 -4.35
N LYS A 269 -0.08 -33.11 -4.55
CA LYS A 269 1.13 -32.91 -5.34
C LYS A 269 2.13 -32.03 -4.58
N PRO A 270 3.37 -32.50 -4.37
CA PRO A 270 4.43 -31.65 -3.80
C PRO A 270 4.62 -30.36 -4.60
N GLY A 271 4.82 -29.26 -3.92
CA GLY A 271 5.00 -27.94 -4.54
C GLY A 271 3.71 -27.16 -4.80
N ARG A 272 2.54 -27.73 -4.50
CA ARG A 272 1.29 -26.97 -4.45
C ARG A 272 1.16 -26.22 -3.13
N TYR A 273 0.72 -24.96 -3.20
CA TYR A 273 0.51 -24.11 -2.03
C TYR A 273 -0.77 -23.28 -2.16
N ILE A 274 -1.32 -22.95 -1.02
CA ILE A 274 -2.48 -22.06 -0.89
C ILE A 274 -1.99 -20.75 -0.25
N LEU A 275 -2.24 -19.63 -0.92
CA LEU A 275 -1.98 -18.30 -0.43
C LEU A 275 -3.30 -17.72 0.07
N GLU A 276 -3.51 -17.75 1.38
CA GLU A 276 -4.70 -17.27 2.06
C GLU A 276 -4.54 -15.80 2.44
N ASP A 277 -5.29 -14.92 1.79
CA ASP A 277 -5.31 -13.49 2.12
C ASP A 277 -6.50 -13.19 3.04
N ASP A 278 -6.20 -12.83 4.26
CA ASP A 278 -7.16 -12.56 5.34
C ASP A 278 -7.11 -11.07 5.71
N TYR A 279 -7.78 -10.25 4.91
CA TYR A 279 -7.62 -8.79 4.92
C TYR A 279 -8.57 -8.03 5.85
N ASP A 280 -9.72 -8.63 6.27
CA ASP A 280 -10.74 -7.94 7.09
C ASP A 280 -11.53 -8.89 8.03
N SER A 281 -11.00 -10.04 8.33
CA SER A 281 -11.66 -11.07 9.15
C SER A 281 -11.90 -10.67 10.61
N GLU A 282 -11.28 -9.61 11.08
CA GLU A 282 -11.59 -9.01 12.37
C GLU A 282 -13.03 -8.51 12.46
N PHE A 283 -13.63 -8.13 11.32
CA PHE A 283 -14.97 -7.54 11.24
C PHE A 283 -16.02 -8.62 10.96
N ARG A 284 -16.29 -9.44 11.97
CA ARG A 284 -17.40 -10.40 12.00
C ARG A 284 -18.43 -9.95 13.01
N PHE A 285 -19.69 -9.95 12.59
CA PHE A 285 -20.76 -9.36 13.39
C PHE A 285 -21.71 -10.41 13.97
N ASP A 286 -22.12 -11.40 13.15
CA ASP A 286 -23.22 -12.29 13.50
C ASP A 286 -22.86 -13.80 13.34
N THR A 287 -21.60 -14.12 13.01
CA THR A 287 -21.16 -15.51 12.78
C THR A 287 -19.96 -15.88 13.65
N ARG A 288 -19.81 -17.17 13.97
CA ARG A 288 -18.60 -17.67 14.62
C ARG A 288 -17.43 -17.73 13.64
N PRO A 289 -16.20 -17.45 14.08
CA PRO A 289 -15.03 -17.61 13.24
C PRO A 289 -14.87 -19.06 12.79
N LEU A 290 -14.61 -19.28 11.50
CA LEU A 290 -14.08 -20.54 11.01
C LEU A 290 -12.55 -20.52 11.13
N PRO A 291 -11.88 -21.63 11.47
CA PRO A 291 -10.44 -21.72 11.42
C PRO A 291 -9.91 -21.34 10.03
N CYS A 292 -8.80 -20.63 9.97
CA CYS A 292 -8.14 -20.32 8.70
C CYS A 292 -7.59 -21.62 8.03
N LEU A 293 -7.34 -21.56 6.72
CA LEU A 293 -6.76 -22.70 5.99
C LEU A 293 -5.38 -23.08 6.55
N GLN A 294 -4.56 -22.08 6.89
CA GLN A 294 -3.24 -22.31 7.46
C GLN A 294 -3.32 -23.04 8.80
N GLY A 295 -4.22 -22.64 9.71
CA GLY A 295 -4.43 -23.34 10.97
C GLY A 295 -4.99 -24.77 10.80
N MET A 296 -5.86 -24.98 9.80
CA MET A 296 -6.34 -26.34 9.45
C MET A 296 -5.22 -27.21 8.87
N ALA A 297 -4.25 -26.62 8.18
CA ALA A 297 -3.11 -27.32 7.58
C ALA A 297 -1.97 -27.58 8.56
N GLY A 298 -1.91 -26.83 9.66
CA GLY A 298 -0.80 -26.82 10.61
C GLY A 298 0.39 -25.98 10.16
N ALA A 299 1.34 -25.76 11.06
CA ALA A 299 2.46 -24.83 10.91
C ALA A 299 3.37 -25.12 9.69
N ASP A 300 3.49 -26.37 9.28
CA ASP A 300 4.33 -26.82 8.16
C ASP A 300 3.50 -27.29 6.95
N GLY A 301 2.18 -27.09 6.98
CA GLY A 301 1.28 -27.39 5.89
C GLY A 301 1.49 -26.53 4.64
N PRO A 302 0.75 -26.77 3.55
CA PRO A 302 0.90 -26.05 2.28
C PRO A 302 0.28 -24.65 2.28
N GLY A 303 -0.07 -24.09 3.45
CA GLY A 303 -0.69 -22.79 3.60
C GLY A 303 0.33 -21.67 3.82
N VAL A 304 0.27 -20.63 3.02
CA VAL A 304 0.89 -19.32 3.29
C VAL A 304 -0.23 -18.38 3.71
N TYR A 305 -0.15 -17.84 4.92
CA TYR A 305 -1.15 -16.92 5.43
C TYR A 305 -0.68 -15.47 5.28
N LEU A 306 -1.55 -14.61 4.77
CA LEU A 306 -1.31 -13.18 4.59
C LEU A 306 -2.36 -12.39 5.37
N THR A 307 -1.93 -11.34 6.04
CA THR A 307 -2.85 -10.36 6.65
C THR A 307 -2.25 -8.96 6.70
N THR A 308 -3.11 -7.97 6.93
CA THR A 308 -2.72 -6.57 6.94
C THR A 308 -3.41 -5.80 8.06
N PHE A 309 -2.70 -4.85 8.67
CA PHE A 309 -3.28 -3.92 9.65
C PHE A 309 -3.95 -2.69 9.00
N SER A 310 -4.05 -2.67 7.67
CA SER A 310 -4.63 -1.53 6.93
C SER A 310 -6.12 -1.34 7.16
N LYS A 311 -6.86 -2.40 7.49
CA LYS A 311 -8.30 -2.35 7.77
C LYS A 311 -8.58 -2.16 9.25
N SER A 312 -7.76 -2.77 10.10
CA SER A 312 -7.90 -2.77 11.55
C SER A 312 -7.16 -1.62 12.26
N LEU A 313 -6.45 -0.76 11.51
CA LEU A 313 -5.86 0.48 12.01
C LEU A 313 -6.08 1.62 11.01
N ALA A 314 -5.23 1.68 9.98
CA ALA A 314 -5.38 2.65 8.90
C ALA A 314 -4.56 2.24 7.68
N PRO A 315 -5.02 2.51 6.44
CA PRO A 315 -4.27 2.18 5.22
C PRO A 315 -2.87 2.82 5.16
N GLY A 316 -2.69 3.98 5.78
CA GLY A 316 -1.42 4.72 5.81
C GLY A 316 -0.34 4.09 6.70
N ILE A 317 -0.66 3.19 7.61
CA ILE A 317 0.30 2.51 8.50
C ILE A 317 1.20 1.55 7.71
N ARG A 318 0.69 0.97 6.63
CA ARG A 318 1.46 0.11 5.71
C ARG A 318 2.17 -1.06 6.38
N ILE A 319 1.58 -1.68 7.40
CA ILE A 319 2.09 -2.90 8.02
C ILE A 319 1.23 -4.08 7.59
N ALA A 320 1.87 -5.11 7.06
CA ALA A 320 1.29 -6.40 6.75
C ALA A 320 2.25 -7.51 7.17
N CYS A 321 1.77 -8.72 7.29
CA CYS A 321 2.62 -9.86 7.56
C CYS A 321 2.20 -11.08 6.76
N MET A 322 3.15 -11.98 6.53
CA MET A 322 2.91 -13.33 6.02
C MET A 322 3.50 -14.37 6.96
N VAL A 323 2.82 -15.50 7.06
CA VAL A 323 3.31 -16.69 7.77
C VAL A 323 3.73 -17.71 6.72
N LEU A 324 5.00 -18.10 6.77
CA LEU A 324 5.59 -19.06 5.82
C LEU A 324 5.80 -20.41 6.48
N PRO A 325 5.43 -21.53 5.82
CA PRO A 325 5.88 -22.83 6.26
C PRO A 325 7.41 -22.96 6.19
N GLN A 326 8.01 -23.83 7.00
CA GLN A 326 9.47 -23.93 7.16
C GLN A 326 10.24 -24.12 5.83
N SER A 327 9.63 -24.84 4.89
CA SER A 327 10.21 -25.04 3.57
C SER A 327 10.43 -23.74 2.81
N LEU A 328 9.43 -22.87 2.79
CA LEU A 328 9.48 -21.55 2.15
C LEU A 328 10.29 -20.55 2.97
N LEU A 329 10.23 -20.63 4.29
CA LEU A 329 10.99 -19.76 5.18
C LEU A 329 12.50 -19.90 4.97
N ARG A 330 13.00 -21.14 4.85
CA ARG A 330 14.43 -21.37 4.53
C ARG A 330 14.84 -20.73 3.20
N ARG A 331 13.97 -20.83 2.19
CA ARG A 331 14.18 -20.19 0.90
C ARG A 331 14.13 -18.66 1.01
N TYR A 332 13.15 -18.12 1.70
CA TYR A 332 13.04 -16.69 1.95
C TYR A 332 14.30 -16.14 2.64
N ARG A 333 14.76 -16.76 3.71
CA ARG A 333 15.97 -16.35 4.44
C ARG A 333 17.22 -16.34 3.58
N ARG A 334 17.36 -17.30 2.67
CA ARG A 334 18.48 -17.36 1.73
C ARG A 334 18.38 -16.27 0.68
N ASP A 335 17.24 -16.13 0.04
CA ASP A 335 17.07 -15.28 -1.16
C ASP A 335 16.97 -13.78 -0.78
N PHE A 336 16.45 -13.47 0.40
CA PHE A 336 16.30 -12.10 0.90
C PHE A 336 17.36 -11.70 1.96
N ALA A 337 18.40 -12.48 2.18
CA ALA A 337 19.40 -12.22 3.22
C ALA A 337 20.06 -10.82 3.16
N ALA A 338 20.19 -10.25 1.96
CA ALA A 338 20.78 -8.93 1.75
C ALA A 338 19.79 -7.77 1.92
N TYR A 339 18.49 -8.06 2.04
CA TYR A 339 17.45 -7.04 2.09
C TYR A 339 17.32 -6.43 3.50
N ALA A 340 16.94 -5.16 3.57
CA ALA A 340 16.44 -4.57 4.80
C ALA A 340 14.92 -4.78 4.88
N ASN A 341 14.37 -4.80 6.10
CA ASN A 341 12.91 -4.76 6.25
C ASN A 341 12.36 -3.43 5.73
N THR A 342 11.20 -3.49 5.11
CA THR A 342 10.56 -2.34 4.45
C THR A 342 9.70 -1.50 5.39
N VAL A 343 9.43 -1.98 6.60
CA VAL A 343 8.69 -1.25 7.64
C VAL A 343 9.66 -0.59 8.60
N SER A 344 9.46 0.68 8.90
CA SER A 344 10.24 1.39 9.90
C SER A 344 10.21 0.66 11.25
N ARG A 345 11.36 0.53 11.92
CA ARG A 345 11.45 -0.09 13.24
C ARG A 345 10.60 0.65 14.29
N PHE A 346 10.49 1.96 14.19
CA PHE A 346 9.60 2.73 15.06
C PHE A 346 8.13 2.31 14.90
N GLU A 347 7.67 2.13 13.66
CA GLU A 347 6.31 1.63 13.40
C GLU A 347 6.12 0.20 13.88
N GLN A 348 7.12 -0.66 13.67
CA GLN A 348 7.08 -2.03 14.14
C GLN A 348 6.99 -2.09 15.68
N GLN A 349 7.84 -1.37 16.39
CA GLN A 349 7.86 -1.34 17.85
C GLN A 349 6.63 -0.63 18.43
N THR A 350 6.09 0.37 17.72
CA THR A 350 4.84 1.03 18.11
C THR A 350 3.69 0.03 18.06
N LEU A 351 3.57 -0.75 16.98
CA LEU A 351 2.54 -1.77 16.86
C LEU A 351 2.72 -2.88 17.89
N ALA A 352 3.95 -3.38 18.09
CA ALA A 352 4.23 -4.39 19.09
C ALA A 352 3.74 -3.94 20.49
N ARG A 353 4.15 -2.77 20.96
CA ARG A 353 3.68 -2.22 22.24
C ARG A 353 2.19 -1.95 22.27
N PHE A 354 1.60 -1.50 21.16
CA PHE A 354 0.17 -1.25 21.05
C PHE A 354 -0.63 -2.55 21.23
N ILE A 355 -0.11 -3.69 20.76
CA ILE A 355 -0.70 -5.02 20.98
C ILE A 355 -0.46 -5.45 22.43
N THR A 356 0.79 -5.46 22.90
CA THR A 356 1.19 -5.92 24.26
C THR A 356 0.44 -5.18 25.38
N GLU A 357 0.29 -3.85 25.25
CA GLU A 357 -0.43 -3.02 26.23
C GLU A 357 -1.98 -3.15 26.10
N GLY A 358 -2.48 -4.02 25.22
CA GLY A 358 -3.90 -4.32 25.03
C GLY A 358 -4.69 -3.19 24.37
N TYR A 359 -4.03 -2.18 23.79
CA TYR A 359 -4.71 -1.12 23.06
C TYR A 359 -5.34 -1.64 21.78
N PHE A 360 -4.69 -2.56 21.08
CA PHE A 360 -5.18 -3.14 19.85
C PHE A 360 -6.50 -3.88 20.04
N THR A 361 -6.59 -4.74 21.05
CA THR A 361 -7.82 -5.48 21.38
C THR A 361 -8.99 -4.54 21.71
N ARG A 362 -8.71 -3.49 22.51
CA ARG A 362 -9.73 -2.47 22.82
C ARG A 362 -10.15 -1.66 21.60
N HIS A 363 -9.22 -1.38 20.72
CA HIS A 363 -9.47 -0.69 19.46
C HIS A 363 -10.37 -1.51 18.55
N LEU A 364 -10.03 -2.78 18.30
CA LEU A 364 -10.85 -3.71 17.51
C LEU A 364 -12.27 -3.86 18.05
N ALA A 365 -12.44 -3.93 19.37
CA ALA A 365 -13.77 -4.01 19.98
C ALA A 365 -14.62 -2.77 19.67
N ARG A 366 -14.03 -1.57 19.72
CA ARG A 366 -14.71 -0.32 19.35
C ARG A 366 -15.04 -0.27 17.87
N GLU A 367 -14.11 -0.63 17.00
CA GLU A 367 -14.33 -0.66 15.55
C GLU A 367 -15.44 -1.63 15.16
N ARG A 368 -15.45 -2.85 15.74
CA ARG A 368 -16.52 -3.83 15.49
C ARG A 368 -17.89 -3.26 15.86
N THR A 369 -17.99 -2.58 17.00
CA THR A 369 -19.25 -1.94 17.42
C THR A 369 -19.66 -0.84 16.45
N ALA A 370 -18.75 0.04 16.07
CA ALA A 370 -19.03 1.15 15.16
C ALA A 370 -19.40 0.64 13.75
N TYR A 371 -18.61 -0.29 13.20
CA TYR A 371 -18.90 -0.81 11.85
C TYR A 371 -20.16 -1.69 11.81
N LYS A 372 -20.48 -2.40 12.89
CA LYS A 372 -21.78 -3.11 12.99
C LYS A 372 -22.94 -2.13 12.95
N ALA A 373 -22.90 -1.07 13.74
CA ALA A 373 -23.94 -0.04 13.75
C ALA A 373 -24.11 0.60 12.36
N ARG A 374 -23.00 0.92 11.72
CA ARG A 374 -22.97 1.52 10.37
C ARG A 374 -23.54 0.59 9.30
N ARG A 375 -23.13 -0.69 9.31
CA ARG A 375 -23.74 -1.72 8.45
C ARG A 375 -25.26 -1.77 8.63
N ASP A 376 -25.70 -1.86 9.89
CA ASP A 376 -27.12 -1.97 10.21
C ASP A 376 -27.91 -0.73 9.76
N ALA A 377 -27.33 0.47 9.93
CA ALA A 377 -27.91 1.72 9.45
C ALA A 377 -28.02 1.78 7.91
N LEU A 378 -26.94 1.39 7.19
CA LEU A 378 -26.97 1.36 5.72
C LEU A 378 -27.97 0.30 5.20
N VAL A 379 -28.00 -0.88 5.79
CA VAL A 379 -28.97 -1.94 5.42
C VAL A 379 -30.40 -1.46 5.66
N ALA A 380 -30.70 -0.80 6.78
CA ALA A 380 -32.01 -0.22 7.08
C ALA A 380 -32.38 0.85 6.04
N ALA A 381 -31.44 1.75 5.71
CA ALA A 381 -31.65 2.80 4.71
C ALA A 381 -31.95 2.22 3.31
N LEU A 382 -31.22 1.19 2.89
CA LEU A 382 -31.46 0.51 1.62
C LEU A 382 -32.84 -0.18 1.59
N ARG A 383 -33.22 -0.85 2.67
CA ARG A 383 -34.55 -1.51 2.79
C ARG A 383 -35.70 -0.52 2.86
N THR A 384 -35.46 0.71 3.31
CA THR A 384 -36.44 1.79 3.31
C THR A 384 -36.59 2.43 1.94
N SER A 385 -35.46 2.59 1.21
CA SER A 385 -35.43 3.27 -0.08
C SER A 385 -35.87 2.37 -1.25
N PHE A 386 -35.67 1.05 -1.15
CA PHE A 386 -35.98 0.08 -2.20
C PHE A 386 -37.06 -0.91 -1.73
N ALA A 387 -37.99 -1.24 -2.59
CA ALA A 387 -38.93 -2.32 -2.31
C ALA A 387 -38.21 -3.69 -2.30
N PRO A 388 -38.70 -4.70 -1.53
CA PRO A 388 -38.04 -6.01 -1.41
C PRO A 388 -37.83 -6.72 -2.77
N GLU A 389 -38.70 -6.46 -3.73
CA GLU A 389 -38.63 -6.99 -5.08
C GLU A 389 -37.65 -6.26 -6.01
N GLU A 390 -37.14 -5.11 -5.61
CA GLU A 390 -36.21 -4.29 -6.42
C GLU A 390 -34.74 -4.57 -6.11
N LEU A 391 -34.44 -4.97 -4.86
CA LEU A 391 -33.06 -5.07 -4.37
C LEU A 391 -32.88 -6.28 -3.45
N THR A 392 -31.86 -7.06 -3.74
CA THR A 392 -31.40 -8.16 -2.87
C THR A 392 -30.06 -7.77 -2.25
N LEU A 393 -29.91 -7.96 -0.94
CA LEU A 393 -28.69 -7.69 -0.21
C LEU A 393 -27.98 -8.99 0.16
N ALA A 394 -26.65 -9.04 -0.02
CA ALA A 394 -25.80 -10.17 0.35
C ALA A 394 -24.49 -9.69 1.03
N GLY A 395 -23.72 -10.62 1.63
CA GLY A 395 -22.45 -10.29 2.28
C GLY A 395 -22.60 -9.51 3.59
N LEU A 396 -23.72 -9.70 4.33
CA LEU A 396 -24.06 -8.86 5.49
C LEU A 396 -23.34 -9.26 6.79
N HIS A 397 -22.73 -10.44 6.87
CA HIS A 397 -22.29 -10.99 8.16
C HIS A 397 -20.83 -10.73 8.48
N THR A 398 -20.03 -10.39 7.50
CA THR A 398 -18.58 -10.21 7.64
C THR A 398 -18.06 -9.06 6.78
N GLY A 399 -16.88 -8.53 7.14
CA GLY A 399 -16.14 -7.53 6.38
C GLY A 399 -16.73 -6.13 6.43
N LEU A 400 -16.22 -5.24 5.58
CA LEU A 400 -16.56 -3.81 5.54
C LEU A 400 -17.29 -3.41 4.25
N HIS A 401 -17.86 -4.36 3.51
CA HIS A 401 -18.69 -4.10 2.34
C HIS A 401 -19.84 -5.10 2.26
N LEU A 402 -20.84 -4.76 1.48
CA LEU A 402 -21.98 -5.61 1.15
C LEU A 402 -22.29 -5.53 -0.34
N LEU A 403 -23.07 -6.48 -0.84
CA LEU A 403 -23.59 -6.46 -2.20
C LEU A 403 -25.06 -6.03 -2.19
N ALA A 404 -25.37 -5.16 -3.14
CA ALA A 404 -26.74 -4.72 -3.42
C ALA A 404 -27.08 -5.04 -4.88
N GLN A 405 -27.76 -6.15 -5.10
CA GLN A 405 -28.11 -6.64 -6.44
C GLN A 405 -29.48 -6.09 -6.84
N LEU A 406 -29.50 -5.33 -7.92
CA LEU A 406 -30.73 -4.82 -8.53
C LEU A 406 -31.44 -5.94 -9.29
N LYS A 407 -32.76 -6.01 -9.18
CA LYS A 407 -33.60 -6.80 -10.06
C LYS A 407 -33.89 -6.00 -11.33
N ASP A 408 -33.84 -6.64 -12.48
CA ASP A 408 -33.95 -6.00 -13.78
C ASP A 408 -33.04 -4.76 -13.89
N PRO A 409 -31.71 -4.93 -13.81
CA PRO A 409 -30.78 -3.82 -13.71
C PRO A 409 -30.65 -3.09 -15.04
N PRO A 410 -30.46 -1.77 -15.01
CA PRO A 410 -30.00 -1.05 -16.18
C PRO A 410 -28.55 -1.46 -16.52
N PRO A 411 -28.06 -1.15 -17.74
CA PRO A 411 -26.66 -1.43 -18.10
C PRO A 411 -25.68 -0.82 -17.11
N ASP A 412 -24.60 -1.51 -16.78
CA ASP A 412 -23.56 -1.08 -15.85
C ASP A 412 -22.94 0.27 -16.22
N ALA A 413 -22.85 0.57 -17.54
CA ALA A 413 -22.39 1.87 -18.03
C ALA A 413 -23.30 3.02 -17.56
N ALA A 414 -24.63 2.82 -17.59
CA ALA A 414 -25.59 3.79 -17.10
C ALA A 414 -25.51 3.97 -15.58
N LEU A 415 -25.33 2.87 -14.83
CA LEU A 415 -25.11 2.93 -13.38
C LEU A 415 -23.85 3.72 -13.02
N ARG A 416 -22.73 3.50 -13.72
CA ARG A 416 -21.49 4.28 -13.51
C ARG A 416 -21.66 5.76 -13.83
N ALA A 417 -22.36 6.10 -14.92
CA ALA A 417 -22.64 7.48 -15.27
C ALA A 417 -23.52 8.17 -14.22
N ALA A 418 -24.59 7.52 -13.81
CA ALA A 418 -25.48 8.03 -12.76
C ALA A 418 -24.76 8.18 -11.41
N ALA A 419 -23.92 7.21 -11.02
CA ALA A 419 -23.14 7.29 -9.79
C ALA A 419 -22.26 8.55 -9.73
N ARG A 420 -21.58 8.88 -10.84
CA ARG A 420 -20.79 10.13 -10.98
C ARG A 420 -21.68 11.36 -10.88
N GLN A 421 -22.82 11.38 -11.59
CA GLN A 421 -23.75 12.51 -11.62
C GLN A 421 -24.34 12.78 -10.23
N TYR A 422 -24.61 11.73 -9.45
CA TYR A 422 -25.20 11.84 -8.12
C TYR A 422 -24.16 11.95 -6.98
N GLY A 423 -22.87 12.06 -7.32
CA GLY A 423 -21.79 12.21 -6.35
C GLY A 423 -21.60 10.98 -5.44
N VAL A 424 -21.90 9.78 -5.94
CA VAL A 424 -21.73 8.53 -5.19
C VAL A 424 -20.53 7.78 -5.76
N ARG A 425 -19.56 7.49 -4.91
CA ARG A 425 -18.44 6.61 -5.26
C ARG A 425 -18.75 5.19 -4.79
N CYS A 426 -19.05 4.30 -5.71
CA CYS A 426 -19.23 2.86 -5.48
C CYS A 426 -18.65 2.07 -6.66
N SER A 427 -18.48 0.77 -6.48
CA SER A 427 -18.06 -0.14 -7.55
C SER A 427 -19.22 -1.04 -7.96
N LEU A 428 -19.13 -1.59 -9.16
CA LEU A 428 -20.00 -2.69 -9.62
C LEU A 428 -19.25 -4.01 -9.53
N LEU A 429 -19.96 -5.10 -9.33
CA LEU A 429 -19.35 -6.43 -9.27
C LEU A 429 -18.61 -6.77 -10.59
N SER A 430 -19.12 -6.26 -11.72
CA SER A 430 -18.48 -6.36 -13.02
C SER A 430 -17.11 -5.67 -13.14
N ASP A 431 -16.79 -4.70 -12.26
CA ASP A 431 -15.48 -4.05 -12.24
C ASP A 431 -14.38 -5.02 -11.74
N TYR A 432 -14.78 -6.11 -11.11
CA TYR A 432 -13.91 -7.14 -10.55
C TYR A 432 -13.87 -8.43 -11.38
N ASP A 433 -14.63 -8.50 -12.48
CA ASP A 433 -14.50 -9.56 -13.45
C ASP A 433 -13.23 -9.35 -14.28
N LEU A 434 -12.26 -10.21 -14.04
CA LEU A 434 -10.94 -10.14 -14.66
C LEU A 434 -10.90 -10.73 -16.07
N THR A 435 -12.00 -11.38 -16.54
CA THR A 435 -12.14 -11.88 -17.91
C THR A 435 -12.67 -10.84 -18.87
N GLY A 436 -13.38 -9.82 -18.36
CA GLY A 436 -14.09 -8.85 -19.17
C GLY A 436 -15.41 -9.34 -19.80
N THR A 437 -15.92 -10.53 -19.37
CA THR A 437 -17.12 -11.16 -19.94
C THR A 437 -18.37 -11.06 -19.05
N ALA A 438 -18.41 -10.14 -18.14
CA ALA A 438 -19.27 -9.92 -16.97
C ALA A 438 -20.79 -10.07 -17.13
N HIS A 439 -21.29 -11.17 -17.69
CA HIS A 439 -22.74 -11.37 -17.86
C HIS A 439 -23.49 -11.77 -16.58
N SER A 440 -22.84 -12.43 -15.61
CA SER A 440 -23.51 -12.93 -14.40
C SER A 440 -23.57 -11.93 -13.24
N ALA A 441 -22.86 -10.82 -13.33
CA ALA A 441 -22.68 -9.85 -12.24
C ALA A 441 -23.33 -8.49 -12.50
N ALA A 442 -23.98 -8.29 -13.65
CA ALA A 442 -24.58 -7.01 -14.05
C ALA A 442 -25.55 -6.48 -12.99
N GLY A 443 -25.51 -5.16 -12.77
CA GLY A 443 -26.39 -4.47 -11.83
C GLY A 443 -26.17 -4.78 -10.36
N THR A 444 -25.05 -5.38 -9.99
CA THR A 444 -24.68 -5.62 -8.60
C THR A 444 -23.71 -4.54 -8.11
N LEU A 445 -24.16 -3.72 -7.19
CA LEU A 445 -23.36 -2.70 -6.53
C LEU A 445 -22.53 -3.34 -5.40
N VAL A 446 -21.25 -2.99 -5.31
CA VAL A 446 -20.35 -3.35 -4.20
C VAL A 446 -20.20 -2.11 -3.34
N LEU A 447 -20.84 -2.13 -2.16
CA LEU A 447 -20.97 -0.98 -1.28
C LEU A 447 -20.11 -1.15 -0.04
N GLY A 448 -18.99 -0.43 0.01
CA GLY A 448 -18.18 -0.28 1.23
C GLY A 448 -18.83 0.70 2.19
N TYR A 449 -18.84 0.38 3.47
CA TYR A 449 -19.40 1.26 4.52
C TYR A 449 -18.35 1.68 5.56
N GLY A 450 -17.08 1.34 5.33
CA GLY A 450 -15.99 1.63 6.29
C GLY A 450 -15.82 3.12 6.57
N SER A 451 -15.97 4.00 5.58
CA SER A 451 -15.80 5.45 5.72
C SER A 451 -17.10 6.25 5.79
N LEU A 452 -18.27 5.62 5.54
CA LEU A 452 -19.55 6.32 5.53
C LEU A 452 -19.98 6.68 6.97
N PRO A 453 -20.21 7.96 7.33
CA PRO A 453 -20.72 8.33 8.64
C PRO A 453 -22.12 7.75 8.88
N ASP A 454 -22.41 7.35 10.12
CA ASP A 454 -23.72 6.76 10.48
C ASP A 454 -24.89 7.72 10.16
N ALA A 455 -24.69 9.02 10.37
CA ALA A 455 -25.67 10.06 10.08
C ALA A 455 -26.02 10.16 8.58
N ASP A 456 -25.10 9.77 7.71
CA ASP A 456 -25.26 9.90 6.26
C ASP A 456 -25.89 8.65 5.63
N CYS A 457 -26.03 7.55 6.36
CA CYS A 457 -26.54 6.28 5.81
C CYS A 457 -27.92 6.43 5.18
N ALA A 458 -28.84 7.14 5.82
CA ALA A 458 -30.20 7.36 5.30
C ALA A 458 -30.17 8.13 3.97
N ALA A 459 -29.45 9.25 3.93
CA ALA A 459 -29.33 10.08 2.74
C ALA A 459 -28.57 9.34 1.60
N ALA A 460 -27.58 8.53 1.93
CA ALA A 460 -26.88 7.68 0.97
C ALA A 460 -27.83 6.63 0.34
N GLY A 461 -28.70 5.99 1.15
CA GLY A 461 -29.71 5.04 0.66
C GLY A 461 -30.69 5.70 -0.33
N GLU A 462 -31.23 6.87 0.00
CA GLU A 462 -32.08 7.64 -0.90
C GLU A 462 -31.35 8.04 -2.19
N ARG A 463 -30.09 8.46 -2.06
CA ARG A 463 -29.29 8.85 -3.21
C ARG A 463 -28.99 7.67 -4.14
N LEU A 464 -28.72 6.49 -3.56
CA LEU A 464 -28.57 5.24 -4.31
C LEU A 464 -29.85 4.87 -5.07
N LYS A 465 -31.03 5.05 -4.47
CA LYS A 465 -32.31 4.84 -5.16
C LYS A 465 -32.47 5.79 -6.34
N LYS A 466 -32.22 7.10 -6.14
CA LYS A 466 -32.31 8.11 -7.21
C LYS A 466 -31.39 7.82 -8.38
N LEU A 467 -30.13 7.44 -8.11
CA LEU A 467 -29.19 7.11 -9.19
C LEU A 467 -29.60 5.85 -9.95
N CYS A 468 -30.15 4.82 -9.29
CA CYS A 468 -30.64 3.64 -9.97
C CYS A 468 -31.85 3.92 -10.84
N THR A 469 -32.75 4.78 -10.38
CA THR A 469 -33.91 5.24 -11.17
C THR A 469 -33.46 6.01 -12.41
N ALA A 470 -32.57 6.99 -12.25
CA ALA A 470 -32.05 7.77 -13.37
C ALA A 470 -31.27 6.90 -14.39
N ALA A 471 -30.53 5.88 -13.91
CA ALA A 471 -29.86 4.95 -14.80
C ALA A 471 -30.83 4.11 -15.66
N ARG A 472 -32.00 3.73 -15.11
CA ARG A 472 -33.06 3.02 -15.86
C ARG A 472 -33.70 3.95 -16.91
N GLU A 473 -34.11 5.15 -16.50
CA GLU A 473 -34.72 6.14 -17.41
C GLU A 473 -33.81 6.47 -18.60
N ALA A 474 -32.50 6.62 -18.33
CA ALA A 474 -31.52 6.86 -19.40
C ALA A 474 -31.38 5.69 -20.38
N SER A 475 -31.62 4.46 -19.89
CA SER A 475 -31.52 3.23 -20.73
C SER A 475 -32.77 3.00 -21.56
N ASP A 476 -33.95 3.41 -21.09
CA ASP A 476 -35.24 3.27 -21.79
C ASP A 476 -35.39 4.29 -22.91
N THR A 477 -34.51 5.31 -22.95
CA THR A 477 -34.54 6.40 -23.92
C THR A 477 -33.63 6.16 -25.13
N VAL A 478 -32.80 5.11 -25.10
CA VAL A 478 -31.85 4.70 -26.15
C VAL A 478 -32.38 3.42 -26.81
#